data_84997989a6e4511877bd7646f743cee2
#
_entry.id   84997989a6e4511877bd7646f743cee2
#
_cell.length_a   1.000
_cell.length_b   1.000
_cell.length_c   1.000
_cell.angle_alpha   90.00
_cell.angle_beta   90.00
_cell.angle_gamma   90.00
#
_symmetry.space_group_name_H-M   'P 1'
#
loop_
_entity.id
_entity.type
_entity.pdbx_description
1 polymer ?
#
loop_
_entity_poly.entity_id
_entity_poly.type
_entity_poly.pdbx_seq_one_letter_code
_entity_poly.pdbx_strand_id
1 'polypeptide(L)'
;MLKKIVCLAAASALMAMGSAFAQDTADKNRDVRKDNRDIRQDKKDLRRDRKDAREDRRDVNQDKAALRKDERELRREVKEGDKAGAAAERREIAQDKAKLRRDEKDLRRDRKDVRQDKRDLRKDRRERNADKKG
;
A
#
# COMPACT_ATOMS: atom_id res chain seq x y z
N MET A 1 -12.85 -39.20 -71.73
CA MET A 1 -13.14 -37.87 -71.17
C MET A 1 -12.96 -37.92 -69.70
N LEU A 2 -11.73 -37.75 -69.21
CA LEU A 2 -11.39 -37.72 -67.81
C LEU A 2 -10.13 -36.89 -67.64
N LYS A 3 -10.23 -35.60 -67.50
CA LYS A 3 -9.15 -34.70 -67.12
C LYS A 3 -9.79 -33.33 -66.80
N LYS A 4 -10.11 -33.02 -65.56
CA LYS A 4 -10.33 -31.67 -64.99
C LYS A 4 -11.00 -31.79 -63.66
N ILE A 5 -10.35 -32.34 -62.64
CA ILE A 5 -10.68 -32.07 -61.24
C ILE A 5 -9.41 -32.38 -60.43
N VAL A 6 -8.41 -31.51 -60.43
CA VAL A 6 -7.36 -31.44 -59.42
C VAL A 6 -6.79 -30.02 -59.50
N CYS A 7 -7.37 -29.07 -58.83
CA CYS A 7 -6.76 -27.76 -58.48
C CYS A 7 -7.78 -26.94 -57.66
N LEU A 8 -8.18 -27.42 -56.49
CA LEU A 8 -8.90 -26.56 -55.54
C LEU A 8 -8.79 -27.07 -54.07
N ALA A 9 -7.57 -27.36 -53.65
CA ALA A 9 -7.39 -27.78 -52.23
C ALA A 9 -6.11 -27.20 -51.57
N ALA A 10 -5.55 -26.11 -52.09
CA ALA A 10 -4.32 -25.54 -51.51
C ALA A 10 -4.44 -24.10 -51.00
N ALA A 11 -5.65 -23.52 -50.94
CA ALA A 11 -5.82 -22.11 -50.52
C ALA A 11 -6.38 -21.89 -49.11
N SER A 12 -6.74 -22.94 -48.39
CA SER A 12 -7.40 -22.79 -47.07
C SER A 12 -6.48 -22.95 -45.84
N ALA A 13 -5.21 -23.28 -46.03
CA ALA A 13 -4.30 -23.50 -44.87
C ALA A 13 -3.53 -22.26 -44.39
N LEU A 14 -3.54 -21.13 -45.14
CA LEU A 14 -2.80 -19.93 -44.76
C LEU A 14 -3.60 -18.94 -43.86
N MET A 15 -4.90 -19.10 -43.73
CA MET A 15 -5.72 -18.18 -42.91
C MET A 15 -5.74 -18.52 -41.40
N ALA A 16 -5.34 -19.72 -41.01
CA ALA A 16 -5.39 -20.13 -39.59
C ALA A 16 -4.20 -19.66 -38.74
N MET A 17 -3.03 -19.35 -39.39
CA MET A 17 -1.86 -18.87 -38.64
C MET A 17 -1.91 -17.39 -38.29
N GLY A 18 -2.65 -16.57 -39.03
CA GLY A 18 -2.78 -15.13 -38.75
C GLY A 18 -3.64 -14.80 -37.50
N SER A 19 -4.62 -15.66 -37.17
CA SER A 19 -5.51 -15.43 -36.06
C SER A 19 -4.86 -15.71 -34.69
N ALA A 20 -3.95 -16.68 -34.60
CA ALA A 20 -3.26 -17.02 -33.34
C ALA A 20 -2.28 -15.89 -32.90
N PHE A 21 -1.52 -15.33 -33.87
CA PHE A 21 -0.63 -14.19 -33.57
C PHE A 21 -1.37 -12.91 -33.21
N ALA A 22 -2.51 -12.62 -33.81
CA ALA A 22 -3.31 -11.45 -33.49
C ALA A 22 -3.97 -11.57 -32.13
N GLN A 23 -4.33 -12.77 -31.72
CA GLN A 23 -4.94 -13.06 -30.43
C GLN A 23 -3.92 -12.93 -29.29
N ASP A 24 -2.72 -13.48 -29.45
CA ASP A 24 -1.62 -13.40 -28.47
C ASP A 24 -1.17 -11.93 -28.21
N THR A 25 -1.06 -11.13 -29.27
CA THR A 25 -0.72 -9.69 -29.13
C THR A 25 -1.87 -8.88 -28.50
N ALA A 26 -3.12 -9.25 -28.72
CA ALA A 26 -4.27 -8.59 -28.11
C ALA A 26 -4.35 -8.90 -26.61
N ASP A 27 -4.06 -10.13 -26.21
CA ASP A 27 -4.07 -10.56 -24.81
C ASP A 27 -2.90 -9.92 -24.04
N LYS A 28 -1.69 -9.91 -24.58
CA LYS A 28 -0.55 -9.18 -24.00
C LYS A 28 -0.84 -7.69 -23.79
N ASN A 29 -1.48 -7.06 -24.75
CA ASN A 29 -1.88 -5.64 -24.62
C ASN A 29 -2.95 -5.43 -23.55
N ARG A 30 -3.83 -6.40 -23.28
CA ARG A 30 -4.81 -6.35 -22.18
C ARG A 30 -4.10 -6.48 -20.84
N ASP A 31 -3.15 -7.39 -20.71
CA ASP A 31 -2.39 -7.62 -19.48
C ASP A 31 -1.56 -6.38 -19.12
N VAL A 32 -0.81 -5.82 -20.06
CA VAL A 32 -0.09 -4.54 -19.87
C VAL A 32 -1.02 -3.38 -19.45
N ARG A 33 -2.25 -3.34 -20.00
CA ARG A 33 -3.24 -2.31 -19.61
C ARG A 33 -3.78 -2.53 -18.20
N LYS A 34 -3.95 -3.79 -17.79
CA LYS A 34 -4.36 -4.18 -16.45
C LYS A 34 -3.26 -3.78 -15.45
N ASP A 35 -2.04 -4.21 -15.67
CA ASP A 35 -0.88 -3.88 -14.84
C ASP A 35 -0.68 -2.37 -14.67
N ASN A 36 -0.88 -1.61 -15.75
CA ASN A 36 -0.79 -0.15 -15.66
C ASN A 36 -1.90 0.45 -14.78
N ARG A 37 -3.08 -0.18 -14.69
CA ARG A 37 -4.15 0.24 -13.78
C ARG A 37 -3.80 -0.11 -12.34
N ASP A 38 -3.33 -1.33 -12.11
CA ASP A 38 -2.94 -1.83 -10.80
C ASP A 38 -1.78 -0.99 -10.23
N ILE A 39 -0.73 -0.73 -11.01
CA ILE A 39 0.36 0.19 -10.66
C ILE A 39 -0.13 1.60 -10.32
N ARG A 40 -1.17 2.10 -10.99
CA ARG A 40 -1.75 3.42 -10.66
C ARG A 40 -2.51 3.40 -9.34
N GLN A 41 -3.20 2.30 -9.07
CA GLN A 41 -3.92 2.11 -7.82
C GLN A 41 -2.94 2.02 -6.66
N ASP A 42 -1.94 1.14 -6.74
CA ASP A 42 -0.89 0.98 -5.73
C ASP A 42 -0.16 2.28 -5.41
N LYS A 43 0.09 3.10 -6.44
CA LYS A 43 0.66 4.43 -6.20
C LYS A 43 -0.26 5.36 -5.40
N LYS A 44 -1.58 5.24 -5.57
CA LYS A 44 -2.53 6.02 -4.79
C LYS A 44 -2.59 5.53 -3.35
N ASP A 45 -2.63 4.22 -3.17
CA ASP A 45 -2.70 3.59 -1.86
C ASP A 45 -1.40 3.87 -1.09
N LEU A 46 -0.24 3.69 -1.69
CA LEU A 46 1.04 4.08 -1.11
C LEU A 46 1.12 5.58 -0.73
N ARG A 47 0.43 6.46 -1.45
CA ARG A 47 0.38 7.89 -1.09
C ARG A 47 -0.49 8.14 0.13
N ARG A 48 -1.63 7.43 0.24
CA ARG A 48 -2.51 7.48 1.40
C ARG A 48 -1.80 6.97 2.64
N ASP A 49 -1.27 5.77 2.60
CA ASP A 49 -0.57 5.15 3.72
C ASP A 49 0.62 5.96 4.21
N ARG A 50 1.31 6.63 3.29
CA ARG A 50 2.37 7.58 3.68
C ARG A 50 1.85 8.84 4.35
N LYS A 51 0.65 9.28 3.98
CA LYS A 51 0.02 10.43 4.61
C LYS A 51 -0.41 10.04 6.01
N ASP A 52 -1.10 8.93 6.14
CA ASP A 52 -1.61 8.42 7.40
C ASP A 52 -0.45 8.13 8.38
N ALA A 53 0.60 7.46 7.96
CA ALA A 53 1.82 7.26 8.76
C ALA A 53 2.53 8.57 9.17
N ARG A 54 2.33 9.67 8.45
CA ARG A 54 2.86 10.98 8.84
C ARG A 54 1.97 11.67 9.87
N GLU A 55 0.67 11.52 9.74
CA GLU A 55 -0.32 12.03 10.69
C GLU A 55 -0.15 11.31 12.02
N ASP A 56 -0.14 10.00 12.05
CA ASP A 56 0.12 9.18 13.24
C ASP A 56 1.44 9.54 13.93
N ARG A 57 2.47 9.79 13.14
CA ARG A 57 3.75 10.23 13.71
C ARG A 57 3.66 11.60 14.39
N ARG A 58 2.82 12.50 13.87
CA ARG A 58 2.60 13.81 14.50
C ARG A 58 1.83 13.65 15.80
N ASP A 59 0.80 12.81 15.79
CA ASP A 59 -0.04 12.55 16.95
C ASP A 59 0.77 11.89 18.08
N VAL A 60 1.56 10.86 17.75
CA VAL A 60 2.52 10.26 18.71
C VAL A 60 3.49 11.29 19.29
N ASN A 61 3.96 12.25 18.49
CA ASN A 61 4.87 13.28 18.99
C ASN A 61 4.16 14.30 19.89
N GLN A 62 2.91 14.65 19.58
CA GLN A 62 2.07 15.54 20.38
C GLN A 62 1.74 14.87 21.72
N ASP A 63 1.31 13.62 21.72
CA ASP A 63 1.02 12.85 22.92
C ASP A 63 2.25 12.71 23.83
N LYS A 64 3.43 12.49 23.24
CA LYS A 64 4.69 12.50 24.00
C LYS A 64 5.02 13.86 24.61
N ALA A 65 4.66 14.94 23.95
CA ALA A 65 4.89 16.28 24.46
C ALA A 65 3.91 16.62 25.59
N ALA A 66 2.63 16.24 25.45
CA ALA A 66 1.61 16.36 26.48
C ALA A 66 2.03 15.58 27.74
N LEU A 67 2.33 14.30 27.58
CA LEU A 67 2.77 13.44 28.66
C LEU A 67 3.96 14.01 29.46
N ARG A 68 4.93 14.65 28.78
CA ARG A 68 6.05 15.31 29.47
C ARG A 68 5.62 16.54 30.23
N LYS A 69 4.55 17.22 29.82
CA LYS A 69 3.99 18.35 30.54
C LYS A 69 3.33 17.86 31.82
N ASP A 70 2.49 16.86 31.71
CA ASP A 70 1.76 16.26 32.82
C ASP A 70 2.71 15.66 33.85
N GLU A 71 3.79 15.01 33.44
CA GLU A 71 4.83 14.53 34.36
C GLU A 71 5.57 15.66 35.10
N ARG A 72 5.65 16.87 34.53
CA ARG A 72 6.19 18.05 35.23
C ARG A 72 5.17 18.62 36.22
N GLU A 73 3.91 18.65 35.82
CA GLU A 73 2.79 19.10 36.64
C GLU A 73 2.65 18.23 37.89
N LEU A 74 2.67 16.92 37.71
CA LEU A 74 2.71 15.96 38.81
C LEU A 74 3.88 16.22 39.79
N ARG A 75 5.08 16.50 39.26
CA ARG A 75 6.24 16.80 40.12
C ARG A 75 6.05 18.09 40.94
N ARG A 76 5.35 19.09 40.40
CA ARG A 76 5.03 20.33 41.08
C ARG A 76 4.03 20.10 42.22
N GLU A 77 2.91 19.41 41.89
CA GLU A 77 1.88 19.08 42.89
C GLU A 77 2.42 18.24 44.04
N VAL A 78 3.27 17.29 43.76
CA VAL A 78 3.95 16.49 44.78
C VAL A 78 4.85 17.38 45.67
N LYS A 79 5.52 18.39 45.13
CA LYS A 79 6.34 19.34 45.91
C LYS A 79 5.49 20.30 46.77
N GLU A 80 4.34 20.70 46.23
CA GLU A 80 3.39 21.58 46.91
C GLU A 80 2.57 20.85 47.98
N GLY A 81 2.66 19.53 48.02
CA GLY A 81 1.94 18.69 49.00
C GLY A 81 0.47 18.44 48.64
N ASP A 82 0.07 18.80 47.41
CA ASP A 82 -1.29 18.53 46.94
C ASP A 82 -1.44 17.05 46.57
N LYS A 83 -1.88 16.27 47.56
CA LYS A 83 -2.11 14.83 47.39
C LYS A 83 -3.27 14.51 46.44
N ALA A 84 -4.30 15.39 46.43
CA ALA A 84 -5.49 15.16 45.60
C ALA A 84 -5.17 15.44 44.12
N GLY A 85 -4.53 16.57 43.80
CA GLY A 85 -4.05 16.91 42.47
C GLY A 85 -3.09 15.86 41.95
N ALA A 86 -2.07 15.53 42.74
CA ALA A 86 -1.10 14.50 42.34
C ALA A 86 -1.74 13.11 42.08
N ALA A 87 -2.84 12.78 42.76
CA ALA A 87 -3.56 11.53 42.49
C ALA A 87 -4.39 11.60 41.20
N ALA A 88 -4.97 12.76 40.89
CA ALA A 88 -5.68 12.98 39.61
C ALA A 88 -4.69 12.91 38.43
N GLU A 89 -3.61 13.68 38.53
CA GLU A 89 -2.56 13.74 37.48
C GLU A 89 -1.94 12.37 37.16
N ARG A 90 -1.72 11.55 38.21
CA ARG A 90 -1.27 10.16 37.98
C ARG A 90 -2.24 9.32 37.16
N ARG A 91 -3.56 9.55 37.30
CA ARG A 91 -4.58 8.83 36.55
C ARG A 91 -4.57 9.29 35.07
N GLU A 92 -4.45 10.59 34.84
CA GLU A 92 -4.36 11.16 33.51
C GLU A 92 -3.11 10.65 32.78
N ILE A 93 -1.94 10.73 33.42
CA ILE A 93 -0.70 10.16 32.90
C ILE A 93 -0.83 8.66 32.54
N ALA A 94 -1.56 7.90 33.37
CA ALA A 94 -1.78 6.48 33.10
C ALA A 94 -2.65 6.26 31.85
N GLN A 95 -3.68 7.10 31.65
CA GLN A 95 -4.54 7.08 30.46
C GLN A 95 -3.78 7.50 29.22
N ASP A 96 -3.00 8.57 29.29
CA ASP A 96 -2.19 9.06 28.17
C ASP A 96 -1.09 8.10 27.76
N LYS A 97 -0.46 7.43 28.73
CA LYS A 97 0.47 6.33 28.42
C LYS A 97 -0.22 5.15 27.72
N ALA A 98 -1.46 4.85 28.10
CA ALA A 98 -2.23 3.80 27.44
C ALA A 98 -2.63 4.19 26.01
N LYS A 99 -3.03 5.46 25.79
CA LYS A 99 -3.31 6.04 24.47
C LYS A 99 -2.06 6.01 23.62
N LEU A 100 -0.97 6.58 24.08
CA LEU A 100 0.32 6.63 23.36
C LEU A 100 0.79 5.25 22.89
N ARG A 101 0.61 4.20 23.72
CA ARG A 101 0.94 2.83 23.31
C ARG A 101 0.08 2.33 22.14
N ARG A 102 -1.19 2.73 22.05
CA ARG A 102 -2.08 2.39 20.92
C ARG A 102 -1.60 3.09 19.66
N ASP A 103 -1.38 4.39 19.74
CA ASP A 103 -0.97 5.23 18.62
C ASP A 103 0.42 4.81 18.09
N GLU A 104 1.35 4.45 18.97
CA GLU A 104 2.63 3.86 18.55
C GLU A 104 2.47 2.50 17.86
N LYS A 105 1.49 1.70 18.24
CA LYS A 105 1.19 0.42 17.59
C LYS A 105 0.60 0.64 16.21
N ASP A 106 -0.30 1.60 16.07
CA ASP A 106 -0.94 1.92 14.79
C ASP A 106 0.10 2.51 13.83
N LEU A 107 0.93 3.45 14.27
CA LEU A 107 2.08 3.94 13.50
C LEU A 107 3.04 2.82 13.04
N ARG A 108 3.23 1.77 13.84
CA ARG A 108 4.05 0.62 13.42
C ARG A 108 3.36 -0.21 12.34
N ARG A 109 2.02 -0.34 12.37
CA ARG A 109 1.24 -1.01 11.32
C ARG A 109 1.35 -0.24 10.02
N ASP A 110 1.05 1.06 10.03
CA ASP A 110 1.12 1.92 8.85
C ASP A 110 2.49 1.90 8.18
N ARG A 111 3.55 1.91 8.98
CA ARG A 111 4.92 1.76 8.44
C ARG A 111 5.18 0.38 7.83
N LYS A 112 4.49 -0.66 8.29
CA LYS A 112 4.57 -1.99 7.70
C LYS A 112 3.83 -2.01 6.38
N ASP A 113 2.64 -1.42 6.34
CA ASP A 113 1.79 -1.36 5.16
C ASP A 113 2.47 -0.53 4.04
N VAL A 114 3.00 0.65 4.36
CA VAL A 114 3.86 1.43 3.43
C VAL A 114 5.04 0.60 2.88
N ARG A 115 5.62 -0.30 3.68
CA ARG A 115 6.71 -1.16 3.19
C ARG A 115 6.22 -2.27 2.28
N GLN A 116 5.05 -2.82 2.58
CA GLN A 116 4.40 -3.84 1.75
C GLN A 116 4.02 -3.25 0.40
N ASP A 117 3.29 -2.16 0.36
CA ASP A 117 2.90 -1.45 -0.87
C ASP A 117 4.08 -1.12 -1.78
N LYS A 118 5.20 -0.72 -1.16
CA LYS A 118 6.43 -0.50 -1.95
C LYS A 118 6.97 -1.77 -2.60
N ARG A 119 6.80 -2.93 -1.95
CA ARG A 119 7.23 -4.21 -2.51
C ARG A 119 6.32 -4.62 -3.64
N ASP A 120 5.01 -4.49 -3.43
CA ASP A 120 3.99 -4.85 -4.41
C ASP A 120 4.10 -3.98 -5.65
N LEU A 121 4.21 -2.66 -5.49
CA LEU A 121 4.48 -1.74 -6.59
C LEU A 121 5.78 -2.07 -7.38
N ARG A 122 6.81 -2.61 -6.72
CA ARG A 122 8.04 -3.04 -7.40
C ARG A 122 7.83 -4.33 -8.19
N LYS A 123 7.02 -5.25 -7.63
CA LYS A 123 6.66 -6.51 -8.27
C LYS A 123 5.88 -6.24 -9.55
N ASP A 124 4.80 -5.48 -9.46
CA ASP A 124 3.93 -5.12 -10.60
C ASP A 124 4.69 -4.42 -11.73
N ARG A 125 5.63 -3.54 -11.35
CA ARG A 125 6.51 -2.92 -12.37
C ARG A 125 7.42 -3.92 -13.08
N ARG A 126 7.86 -4.97 -12.40
CA ARG A 126 8.68 -6.01 -13.01
C ARG A 126 7.85 -6.88 -13.93
N GLU A 127 6.66 -7.29 -13.48
CA GLU A 127 5.69 -8.08 -14.26
C GLU A 127 5.32 -7.32 -15.52
N ARG A 128 4.84 -6.10 -15.43
CA ARG A 128 4.55 -5.26 -16.59
C ARG A 128 5.72 -5.12 -17.56
N ASN A 129 6.96 -5.02 -17.05
CA ASN A 129 8.13 -4.90 -17.93
C ASN A 129 8.50 -6.22 -18.58
N ALA A 130 8.18 -7.36 -17.99
CA ALA A 130 8.30 -8.67 -18.59
C ALA A 130 7.29 -8.83 -19.74
N ASP A 131 6.03 -8.49 -19.49
CA ASP A 131 4.94 -8.59 -20.48
C ASP A 131 5.13 -7.68 -21.69
N LYS A 132 5.87 -6.60 -21.54
CA LYS A 132 6.25 -5.73 -22.65
C LYS A 132 7.39 -6.29 -23.53
N LYS A 133 8.17 -7.24 -23.01
CA LYS A 133 9.34 -7.77 -23.71
C LYS A 133 9.08 -9.12 -24.38
N GLY A 134 8.09 -9.86 -23.90
CA GLY A 134 7.64 -11.12 -24.50
C GLY A 134 6.67 -10.89 -25.64
#